data_4bd53eed28ea8648863a4f3b53e550bd
#
_entry.id   4bd53eed28ea8648863a4f3b53e550bd
#
_cell.length_a   1.000
_cell.length_b   1.000
_cell.length_c   1.000
_cell.angle_alpha   90.00
_cell.angle_beta   90.00
_cell.angle_gamma   90.00
#
_symmetry.space_group_name_H-M   'P 1'
#
loop_
_entity.id
_entity.type
_entity.pdbx_description
1 polymer ?
#
loop_
_entity_poly.entity_id
_entity_poly.type
_entity_poly.pdbx_seq_one_letter_code
_entity_poly.pdbx_strand_id
1 'polypeptide(L)'
;MAEIVIRCQELTKQFGQFTAVDRVSFEVRAGEVIGYLGPNGSGKTTTIRMLLGLLAATSGSASVLGLDIQRETEAIRARVGYMSQKFALYDELSGRENLSFYAGVYGVREPGRLQETLARVGMLGRDGEKAGSLPLGWRQRLALAIAIVHRPILLFLDEPTSGVDPMARQAFWDMIYTLAEEGVTAFVTTHYMDEAEFCGRVGIMRRGRLLAMDSPTALRRVALSGNVWEVFAEPLLPALEALESLPEVRQASLAGDHLRAITRPGYLRSEMEAGLLAAGVLQPRVIAAEAGLEDVFLALAGGDETEAAWPAG
;
A
#
# COMPACT_ATOMS: atom_id res chain seq x y z
N MET A 1 -7.06 9.59 23.37
CA MET A 1 -6.34 9.60 22.06
C MET A 1 -5.81 8.20 21.83
N ALA A 2 -5.93 7.64 20.62
CA ALA A 2 -5.37 6.31 20.32
C ALA A 2 -3.83 6.34 20.48
N GLU A 3 -3.26 5.26 21.00
CA GLU A 3 -1.81 5.11 21.21
C GLU A 3 -1.08 5.11 19.86
N ILE A 4 0.08 5.78 19.78
CA ILE A 4 0.94 5.75 18.59
C ILE A 4 1.81 4.49 18.66
N VAL A 5 1.65 3.61 17.70
CA VAL A 5 2.38 2.32 17.62
C VAL A 5 3.58 2.36 16.65
N ILE A 6 3.58 3.29 15.69
CA ILE A 6 4.76 3.58 14.85
C ILE A 6 4.94 5.09 14.81
N ARG A 7 6.16 5.55 15.02
CA ARG A 7 6.56 6.95 14.80
C ARG A 7 7.85 6.99 14.02
N CYS A 8 7.86 7.70 12.90
CA CYS A 8 9.03 7.97 12.08
C CYS A 8 9.30 9.47 12.05
N GLN A 9 10.57 9.85 12.17
CA GLN A 9 11.03 11.24 12.10
C GLN A 9 12.25 11.31 11.19
N GLU A 10 12.05 11.90 10.01
CA GLU A 10 13.07 12.09 8.96
C GLU A 10 13.87 10.83 8.63
N LEU A 11 13.20 9.66 8.69
CA LEU A 11 13.82 8.37 8.50
C LEU A 11 14.43 8.29 7.10
N THR A 12 15.73 8.02 7.02
CA THR A 12 16.48 8.03 5.75
C THR A 12 17.31 6.76 5.60
N LYS A 13 17.33 6.22 4.37
CA LYS A 13 18.22 5.14 4.00
C LYS A 13 18.95 5.42 2.70
N GLN A 14 20.27 5.40 2.77
CA GLN A 14 21.17 5.52 1.63
C GLN A 14 21.98 4.24 1.42
N PHE A 15 22.20 3.88 0.17
CA PHE A 15 23.11 2.83 -0.29
C PHE A 15 24.13 3.45 -1.24
N GLY A 16 25.30 3.79 -0.72
CA GLY A 16 26.27 4.59 -1.46
C GLY A 16 25.68 5.96 -1.83
N GLN A 17 25.58 6.24 -3.12
CA GLN A 17 24.97 7.49 -3.61
C GLN A 17 23.44 7.40 -3.84
N PHE A 18 22.86 6.21 -3.75
CA PHE A 18 21.42 6.00 -3.97
C PHE A 18 20.65 6.18 -2.66
N THR A 19 19.70 7.10 -2.64
CA THR A 19 18.79 7.30 -1.51
C THR A 19 17.50 6.52 -1.74
N ALA A 20 17.34 5.41 -1.01
CA ALA A 20 16.17 4.54 -1.13
C ALA A 20 14.96 5.03 -0.32
N VAL A 21 15.21 5.74 0.79
CA VAL A 21 14.20 6.41 1.62
C VAL A 21 14.79 7.76 2.04
N ASP A 22 14.07 8.85 1.81
CA ASP A 22 14.53 10.22 2.00
C ASP A 22 13.61 10.97 2.98
N ARG A 23 14.05 11.14 4.21
CA ARG A 23 13.45 11.95 5.28
C ARG A 23 11.96 11.69 5.48
N VAL A 24 11.57 10.43 5.53
CA VAL A 24 10.18 10.02 5.70
C VAL A 24 9.75 10.23 7.15
N SER A 25 8.64 10.96 7.36
CA SER A 25 8.05 11.22 8.67
C SER A 25 6.56 10.88 8.66
N PHE A 26 6.12 10.04 9.59
CA PHE A 26 4.71 9.69 9.78
C PHE A 26 4.46 9.02 11.13
N GLU A 27 3.20 8.94 11.51
CA GLU A 27 2.74 8.20 12.68
C GLU A 27 1.62 7.23 12.31
N VAL A 28 1.56 6.09 13.02
CA VAL A 28 0.48 5.10 12.94
C VAL A 28 -0.08 4.88 14.33
N ARG A 29 -1.40 4.87 14.43
CA ARG A 29 -2.12 4.65 15.70
C ARG A 29 -2.55 3.20 15.83
N ALA A 30 -2.73 2.76 17.09
CA ALA A 30 -3.23 1.42 17.38
C ALA A 30 -4.60 1.17 16.72
N GLY A 31 -4.77 -0.02 16.14
CA GLY A 31 -5.99 -0.46 15.46
C GLY A 31 -6.18 0.08 14.05
N GLU A 32 -5.26 0.91 13.51
CA GLU A 32 -5.34 1.38 12.13
C GLU A 32 -4.91 0.29 11.12
N VAL A 33 -5.58 0.27 9.97
CA VAL A 33 -5.11 -0.42 8.75
C VAL A 33 -4.54 0.64 7.82
N ILE A 34 -3.22 0.64 7.67
CA ILE A 34 -2.47 1.61 6.87
C ILE A 34 -2.00 0.98 5.57
N GLY A 35 -2.34 1.60 4.44
CA GLY A 35 -1.77 1.31 3.13
C GLY A 35 -0.53 2.16 2.88
N TYR A 36 0.57 1.54 2.48
CA TYR A 36 1.78 2.24 2.06
C TYR A 36 1.98 2.00 0.57
N LEU A 37 1.39 2.90 -0.23
CA LEU A 37 1.19 2.79 -1.67
C LEU A 37 2.36 3.37 -2.45
N GLY A 38 2.76 2.72 -3.53
CA GLY A 38 3.73 3.28 -4.47
C GLY A 38 4.28 2.25 -5.44
N PRO A 39 4.91 2.67 -6.54
CA PRO A 39 5.50 1.77 -7.52
C PRO A 39 6.66 0.95 -6.94
N ASN A 40 7.08 -0.08 -7.67
CA ASN A 40 8.25 -0.85 -7.30
C ASN A 40 9.49 0.05 -7.25
N GLY A 41 10.31 -0.15 -6.22
CA GLY A 41 11.49 0.69 -5.98
C GLY A 41 11.21 2.04 -5.31
N SER A 42 9.96 2.35 -4.90
CA SER A 42 9.65 3.61 -4.21
C SER A 42 10.13 3.70 -2.75
N GLY A 43 10.66 2.61 -2.17
CA GLY A 43 11.19 2.59 -0.80
C GLY A 43 10.32 1.86 0.22
N LYS A 44 9.17 1.30 -0.13
CA LYS A 44 8.20 0.63 0.76
C LYS A 44 8.83 -0.49 1.61
N THR A 45 9.37 -1.51 0.95
CA THR A 45 10.05 -2.63 1.62
C THR A 45 11.25 -2.16 2.45
N THR A 46 11.99 -1.16 1.97
CA THR A 46 13.12 -0.58 2.70
C THR A 46 12.65 0.06 4.01
N THR A 47 11.53 0.78 3.98
CA THR A 47 10.92 1.38 5.18
C THR A 47 10.51 0.29 6.18
N ILE A 48 9.77 -0.75 5.76
CA ILE A 48 9.41 -1.88 6.64
C ILE A 48 10.66 -2.51 7.26
N ARG A 49 11.70 -2.79 6.47
CA ARG A 49 12.91 -3.41 6.99
C ARG A 49 13.64 -2.56 8.02
N MET A 50 13.61 -1.23 7.88
CA MET A 50 14.15 -0.32 8.91
C MET A 50 13.31 -0.37 10.18
N LEU A 51 11.95 -0.33 10.07
CA LEU A 51 11.04 -0.41 11.21
C LEU A 51 11.16 -1.72 11.99
N LEU A 52 11.48 -2.81 11.32
CA LEU A 52 11.73 -4.12 11.91
C LEU A 52 13.16 -4.27 12.47
N GLY A 53 14.03 -3.25 12.31
CA GLY A 53 15.44 -3.35 12.66
C GLY A 53 16.22 -4.39 11.85
N LEU A 54 15.70 -4.81 10.69
CA LEU A 54 16.40 -5.69 9.74
C LEU A 54 17.40 -4.93 8.87
N LEU A 55 17.29 -3.61 8.86
CA LEU A 55 18.13 -2.70 8.10
C LEU A 55 18.36 -1.43 8.93
N ALA A 56 19.61 -1.09 9.21
CA ALA A 56 19.92 0.14 9.92
C ALA A 56 19.59 1.37 9.07
N ALA A 57 18.94 2.37 9.66
CA ALA A 57 18.75 3.68 9.03
C ALA A 57 20.10 4.40 8.88
N THR A 58 20.21 5.25 7.86
CA THR A 58 21.39 6.11 7.67
C THR A 58 21.31 7.36 8.55
N SER A 59 20.08 7.92 8.66
CA SER A 59 19.78 9.05 9.55
C SER A 59 18.29 9.08 9.89
N GLY A 60 17.89 10.01 10.76
CA GLY A 60 16.55 10.06 11.31
C GLY A 60 16.35 9.04 12.43
N SER A 61 15.13 8.94 12.93
CA SER A 61 14.77 8.03 14.02
C SER A 61 13.39 7.43 13.79
N ALA A 62 13.13 6.26 14.38
CA ALA A 62 11.80 5.72 14.47
C ALA A 62 11.63 4.86 15.72
N SER A 63 10.40 4.75 16.18
CA SER A 63 10.00 3.81 17.22
C SER A 63 8.81 2.95 16.76
N VAL A 64 8.82 1.71 17.19
CA VAL A 64 7.74 0.73 16.98
C VAL A 64 7.31 0.21 18.34
N LEU A 65 6.02 0.34 18.68
CA LEU A 65 5.47 0.00 19.99
C LEU A 65 6.22 0.68 21.15
N GLY A 66 6.66 1.94 20.94
CA GLY A 66 7.45 2.71 21.88
C GLY A 66 8.92 2.31 21.97
N LEU A 67 9.38 1.30 21.23
CA LEU A 67 10.74 0.77 21.24
C LEU A 67 11.56 1.36 20.08
N ASP A 68 12.83 1.69 20.33
CA ASP A 68 13.75 2.23 19.33
C ASP A 68 14.15 1.15 18.32
N ILE A 69 13.99 1.44 17.00
CA ILE A 69 14.25 0.49 15.92
C ILE A 69 15.73 0.08 15.78
N GLN A 70 16.67 0.79 16.37
CA GLN A 70 18.11 0.48 16.29
C GLN A 70 18.62 -0.22 17.55
N ARG A 71 18.02 0.05 18.70
CA ARG A 71 18.50 -0.44 20.00
C ARG A 71 17.73 -1.63 20.52
N GLU A 72 16.42 -1.73 20.18
CA GLU A 72 15.48 -2.70 20.77
C GLU A 72 14.86 -3.63 19.73
N THR A 73 15.62 -3.96 18.69
CA THR A 73 15.14 -4.71 17.51
C THR A 73 14.54 -6.08 17.85
N GLU A 74 15.13 -6.81 18.80
CA GLU A 74 14.62 -8.12 19.20
C GLU A 74 13.30 -8.01 19.95
N ALA A 75 13.15 -7.01 20.83
CA ALA A 75 11.92 -6.73 21.55
C ALA A 75 10.79 -6.29 20.61
N ILE A 76 11.11 -5.56 19.53
CA ILE A 76 10.15 -5.24 18.46
C ILE A 76 9.72 -6.52 17.75
N ARG A 77 10.67 -7.31 17.23
CA ARG A 77 10.39 -8.52 16.44
C ARG A 77 9.60 -9.58 17.21
N ALA A 78 9.77 -9.65 18.52
CA ALA A 78 8.99 -10.55 19.37
C ALA A 78 7.50 -10.15 19.51
N ARG A 79 7.14 -8.90 19.19
CA ARG A 79 5.78 -8.34 19.37
C ARG A 79 5.07 -8.04 18.07
N VAL A 80 5.77 -8.09 16.93
CA VAL A 80 5.22 -7.77 15.62
C VAL A 80 5.19 -9.02 14.75
N GLY A 81 4.18 -9.13 13.89
CA GLY A 81 4.16 -10.11 12.82
C GLY A 81 4.72 -9.50 11.54
N TYR A 82 5.46 -10.29 10.77
CA TYR A 82 6.00 -9.84 9.49
C TYR A 82 5.77 -10.89 8.40
N MET A 83 5.13 -10.45 7.34
CA MET A 83 4.98 -11.21 6.11
C MET A 83 5.77 -10.51 5.02
N SER A 84 6.88 -11.11 4.59
CA SER A 84 7.74 -10.57 3.52
C SER A 84 7.15 -10.89 2.15
N GLN A 85 7.49 -10.07 1.15
CA GLN A 85 7.07 -10.23 -0.24
C GLN A 85 7.41 -11.63 -0.82
N LYS A 86 8.58 -12.17 -0.47
CA LYS A 86 8.92 -13.56 -0.73
C LYS A 86 8.63 -14.35 0.55
N PHE A 87 7.58 -15.15 0.54
CA PHE A 87 7.19 -15.94 1.70
C PHE A 87 8.37 -16.80 2.18
N ALA A 88 8.71 -16.65 3.45
CA ALA A 88 9.77 -17.43 4.07
C ALA A 88 9.24 -18.84 4.44
N LEU A 89 8.77 -19.60 3.46
CA LEU A 89 8.23 -20.96 3.63
C LEU A 89 9.27 -22.00 3.25
N TYR A 90 9.32 -23.06 4.00
CA TYR A 90 10.08 -24.27 3.67
C TYR A 90 9.21 -25.13 2.76
N ASP A 91 9.52 -25.16 1.48
CA ASP A 91 8.73 -25.80 0.43
C ASP A 91 8.55 -27.32 0.65
N GLU A 92 9.53 -28.00 1.25
CA GLU A 92 9.49 -29.42 1.54
C GLU A 92 8.67 -29.79 2.79
N LEU A 93 8.40 -28.82 3.66
CA LEU A 93 7.58 -29.00 4.85
C LEU A 93 6.10 -28.77 4.52
N SER A 94 5.23 -29.48 5.23
CA SER A 94 3.79 -29.21 5.19
C SER A 94 3.44 -27.84 5.78
N GLY A 95 2.21 -27.38 5.55
CA GLY A 95 1.72 -26.13 6.14
C GLY A 95 1.78 -26.17 7.68
N ARG A 96 1.39 -27.29 8.28
CA ARG A 96 1.44 -27.51 9.73
C ARG A 96 2.88 -27.51 10.27
N GLU A 97 3.81 -28.17 9.59
CA GLU A 97 5.22 -28.20 9.99
C GLU A 97 5.87 -26.82 9.88
N ASN A 98 5.60 -26.06 8.80
CA ASN A 98 6.01 -24.67 8.67
C ASN A 98 5.51 -23.84 9.85
N LEU A 99 4.21 -23.87 10.14
CA LEU A 99 3.62 -23.12 11.24
C LEU A 99 4.20 -23.55 12.60
N SER A 100 4.41 -24.85 12.82
CA SER A 100 5.01 -25.39 14.06
C SER A 100 6.44 -24.91 14.26
N PHE A 101 7.24 -24.90 13.18
CA PHE A 101 8.61 -24.38 13.21
C PHE A 101 8.65 -22.92 13.68
N TYR A 102 7.88 -22.04 13.02
CA TYR A 102 7.85 -20.63 13.38
C TYR A 102 7.22 -20.37 14.75
N ALA A 103 6.18 -21.11 15.13
CA ALA A 103 5.63 -21.07 16.48
C ALA A 103 6.71 -21.37 17.54
N GLY A 104 7.57 -22.37 17.26
CA GLY A 104 8.71 -22.69 18.10
C GLY A 104 9.73 -21.53 18.19
N VAL A 105 10.02 -20.86 17.06
CA VAL A 105 10.91 -19.67 17.02
C VAL A 105 10.37 -18.53 17.89
N TYR A 106 9.06 -18.29 17.85
CA TYR A 106 8.39 -17.29 18.69
C TYR A 106 8.12 -17.76 20.13
N GLY A 107 8.53 -18.98 20.49
CA GLY A 107 8.32 -19.53 21.83
C GLY A 107 6.86 -19.86 22.17
N VAL A 108 6.01 -20.03 21.17
CA VAL A 108 4.59 -20.39 21.34
C VAL A 108 4.49 -21.85 21.79
N ARG A 109 3.97 -22.07 22.99
CA ARG A 109 3.81 -23.41 23.61
C ARG A 109 2.35 -23.74 23.96
N GLU A 110 1.43 -22.85 23.62
CA GLU A 110 0.02 -22.94 23.99
C GLU A 110 -0.64 -24.12 23.24
N PRO A 111 -1.25 -25.10 23.93
CA PRO A 111 -1.96 -26.21 23.28
C PRO A 111 -3.11 -25.69 22.40
N GLY A 112 -3.26 -26.26 21.21
CA GLY A 112 -4.31 -25.86 20.26
C GLY A 112 -4.02 -24.59 19.45
N ARG A 113 -2.96 -23.82 19.78
CA ARG A 113 -2.64 -22.55 19.12
C ARG A 113 -2.45 -22.69 17.61
N LEU A 114 -1.74 -23.73 17.17
CA LEU A 114 -1.54 -23.99 15.76
C LEU A 114 -2.87 -24.25 15.04
N GLN A 115 -3.73 -25.06 15.65
CA GLN A 115 -5.03 -25.37 15.07
C GLN A 115 -5.94 -24.15 15.00
N GLU A 116 -5.98 -23.34 16.06
CA GLU A 116 -6.69 -22.05 16.07
C GLU A 116 -6.19 -21.13 14.95
N THR A 117 -4.87 -20.99 14.80
CA THR A 117 -4.27 -20.15 13.76
C THR A 117 -4.58 -20.64 12.36
N LEU A 118 -4.49 -21.96 12.12
CA LEU A 118 -4.85 -22.57 10.83
C LEU A 118 -6.34 -22.39 10.51
N ALA A 119 -7.21 -22.47 11.52
CA ALA A 119 -8.64 -22.19 11.36
C ALA A 119 -8.90 -20.75 10.94
N ARG A 120 -8.23 -19.78 11.58
CA ARG A 120 -8.36 -18.33 11.29
C ARG A 120 -8.03 -17.99 9.84
N VAL A 121 -7.02 -18.63 9.27
CA VAL A 121 -6.63 -18.40 7.87
C VAL A 121 -7.30 -19.37 6.89
N GLY A 122 -8.23 -20.22 7.37
CA GLY A 122 -9.00 -21.16 6.56
C GLY A 122 -8.16 -22.31 6.00
N MET A 123 -7.06 -22.70 6.65
CA MET A 123 -6.14 -23.76 6.17
C MET A 123 -6.42 -25.14 6.75
N LEU A 124 -7.41 -25.31 7.62
CA LEU A 124 -7.79 -26.63 8.13
C LEU A 124 -8.17 -27.59 6.97
N GLY A 125 -7.60 -28.79 7.00
CA GLY A 125 -7.80 -29.81 5.96
C GLY A 125 -6.80 -29.72 4.78
N ARG A 126 -6.03 -28.63 4.68
CA ARG A 126 -4.94 -28.47 3.71
C ARG A 126 -3.56 -28.31 4.36
N ASP A 127 -3.54 -28.19 5.66
CA ASP A 127 -2.34 -27.96 6.46
C ASP A 127 -1.34 -29.15 6.43
N GLY A 128 -1.78 -30.32 5.96
CA GLY A 128 -0.91 -31.47 5.68
C GLY A 128 -0.21 -31.45 4.31
N GLU A 129 -0.63 -30.58 3.38
CA GLU A 129 0.00 -30.47 2.06
C GLU A 129 1.36 -29.77 2.18
N LYS A 130 2.35 -30.17 1.33
CA LYS A 130 3.64 -29.49 1.28
C LYS A 130 3.48 -28.04 0.81
N ALA A 131 4.17 -27.10 1.46
CA ALA A 131 4.08 -25.67 1.13
C ALA A 131 4.44 -25.38 -0.32
N GLY A 132 5.43 -26.08 -0.89
CA GLY A 132 5.84 -25.93 -2.29
C GLY A 132 4.79 -26.38 -3.31
N SER A 133 3.84 -27.25 -2.94
CA SER A 133 2.75 -27.71 -3.80
C SER A 133 1.49 -26.87 -3.69
N LEU A 134 1.41 -25.97 -2.70
CA LEU A 134 0.25 -25.11 -2.51
C LEU A 134 0.17 -24.02 -3.59
N PRO A 135 -1.03 -23.75 -4.15
CA PRO A 135 -1.26 -22.57 -4.95
C PRO A 135 -0.89 -21.28 -4.19
N LEU A 136 -0.55 -20.22 -4.93
CA LEU A 136 -0.03 -18.96 -4.37
C LEU A 136 -0.92 -18.40 -3.24
N GLY A 137 -2.23 -18.33 -3.44
CA GLY A 137 -3.16 -17.83 -2.41
C GLY A 137 -3.15 -18.65 -1.11
N TRP A 138 -2.87 -19.97 -1.17
CA TRP A 138 -2.73 -20.80 0.02
C TRP A 138 -1.38 -20.63 0.71
N ARG A 139 -0.30 -20.43 -0.07
CA ARG A 139 1.03 -20.06 0.47
C ARG A 139 0.96 -18.71 1.20
N GLN A 140 0.19 -17.78 0.67
CA GLN A 140 -0.08 -16.48 1.27
C GLN A 140 -0.81 -16.61 2.63
N ARG A 141 -1.88 -17.44 2.69
CA ARG A 141 -2.58 -17.72 3.94
C ARG A 141 -1.68 -18.36 4.98
N LEU A 142 -0.80 -19.29 4.56
CA LEU A 142 0.19 -19.90 5.44
C LEU A 142 1.20 -18.87 5.96
N ALA A 143 1.67 -17.96 5.12
CA ALA A 143 2.57 -16.89 5.53
C ALA A 143 1.90 -15.92 6.53
N LEU A 144 0.61 -15.61 6.33
CA LEU A 144 -0.18 -14.86 7.31
C LEU A 144 -0.32 -15.63 8.62
N ALA A 145 -0.62 -16.95 8.57
CA ALA A 145 -0.69 -17.80 9.76
C ALA A 145 0.60 -17.72 10.58
N ILE A 146 1.75 -17.80 9.92
CA ILE A 146 3.07 -17.67 10.56
C ILE A 146 3.20 -16.28 11.21
N ALA A 147 2.81 -15.21 10.50
CA ALA A 147 2.91 -13.85 11.01
C ALA A 147 2.02 -13.58 12.24
N ILE A 148 0.92 -14.34 12.42
CA ILE A 148 -0.04 -14.12 13.52
C ILE A 148 0.00 -15.17 14.64
N VAL A 149 0.79 -16.25 14.49
CA VAL A 149 0.78 -17.37 15.44
C VAL A 149 1.08 -17.00 16.89
N HIS A 150 1.91 -15.98 17.10
CA HIS A 150 2.31 -15.47 18.41
C HIS A 150 1.44 -14.30 18.91
N ARG A 151 0.30 -14.02 18.26
CA ARG A 151 -0.66 -12.92 18.60
C ARG A 151 0.00 -11.53 18.63
N PRO A 152 0.59 -11.08 17.54
CA PRO A 152 1.18 -9.75 17.49
C PRO A 152 0.10 -8.68 17.56
N ILE A 153 0.44 -7.52 18.11
CA ILE A 153 -0.43 -6.33 18.14
C ILE A 153 -0.24 -5.43 16.91
N LEU A 154 0.82 -5.68 16.13
CA LEU A 154 1.13 -4.96 14.90
C LEU A 154 1.63 -5.94 13.84
N LEU A 155 1.08 -5.83 12.64
CA LEU A 155 1.47 -6.61 11.46
C LEU A 155 2.13 -5.71 10.43
N PHE A 156 3.26 -6.15 9.91
CA PHE A 156 3.86 -5.62 8.68
C PHE A 156 3.65 -6.62 7.55
N LEU A 157 2.97 -6.20 6.50
CA LEU A 157 2.62 -7.02 5.34
C LEU A 157 3.21 -6.38 4.09
N ASP A 158 4.27 -7.01 3.55
CA ASP A 158 5.01 -6.45 2.41
C ASP A 158 4.50 -7.04 1.09
N GLU A 159 3.68 -6.28 0.37
CA GLU A 159 2.98 -6.67 -0.87
C GLU A 159 2.29 -8.05 -0.76
N PRO A 160 1.44 -8.25 0.26
CA PRO A 160 0.97 -9.58 0.63
C PRO A 160 0.12 -10.26 -0.43
N THR A 161 -0.48 -9.52 -1.35
CA THR A 161 -1.43 -9.99 -2.37
C THR A 161 -0.88 -9.93 -3.79
N SER A 162 0.43 -9.68 -3.93
CA SER A 162 1.07 -9.60 -5.24
C SER A 162 0.99 -10.93 -6.01
N GLY A 163 0.49 -10.87 -7.24
CA GLY A 163 0.37 -12.03 -8.12
C GLY A 163 -0.80 -12.99 -7.79
N VAL A 164 -1.67 -12.64 -6.85
CA VAL A 164 -2.84 -13.42 -6.46
C VAL A 164 -4.06 -12.98 -7.26
N ASP A 165 -4.94 -13.92 -7.57
CA ASP A 165 -6.20 -13.63 -8.26
C ASP A 165 -7.14 -12.73 -7.41
N PRO A 166 -8.10 -12.01 -8.02
CA PRO A 166 -8.96 -11.07 -7.31
C PRO A 166 -9.79 -11.69 -6.18
N MET A 167 -10.25 -12.93 -6.34
CA MET A 167 -11.05 -13.62 -5.30
C MET A 167 -10.20 -13.95 -4.07
N ALA A 168 -9.00 -14.49 -4.29
CA ALA A 168 -8.08 -14.79 -3.19
C ALA A 168 -7.58 -13.50 -2.51
N ARG A 169 -7.41 -12.41 -3.27
CA ARG A 169 -7.07 -11.08 -2.75
C ARG A 169 -8.15 -10.57 -1.81
N GLN A 170 -9.41 -10.57 -2.24
CA GLN A 170 -10.54 -10.17 -1.40
C GLN A 170 -10.59 -10.98 -0.10
N ALA A 171 -10.52 -12.31 -0.19
CA ALA A 171 -10.52 -13.18 0.97
C ALA A 171 -9.33 -12.92 1.93
N PHE A 172 -8.20 -12.44 1.42
CA PHE A 172 -7.06 -12.05 2.26
C PHE A 172 -7.32 -10.74 3.00
N TRP A 173 -7.92 -9.75 2.34
CA TRP A 173 -8.32 -8.50 2.97
C TRP A 173 -9.38 -8.71 4.06
N ASP A 174 -10.33 -9.63 3.86
CA ASP A 174 -11.32 -10.00 4.88
C ASP A 174 -10.63 -10.55 6.15
N MET A 175 -9.55 -11.32 6.01
CA MET A 175 -8.75 -11.79 7.15
C MET A 175 -8.02 -10.63 7.85
N ILE A 176 -7.47 -9.66 7.11
CA ILE A 176 -6.84 -8.46 7.70
C ILE A 176 -7.87 -7.65 8.49
N TYR A 177 -9.08 -7.45 7.96
CA TYR A 177 -10.15 -6.75 8.67
C TYR A 177 -10.58 -7.46 9.95
N THR A 178 -10.74 -8.79 9.90
CA THR A 178 -11.05 -9.56 11.09
C THR A 178 -9.98 -9.37 12.20
N LEU A 179 -8.70 -9.35 11.82
CA LEU A 179 -7.61 -9.08 12.75
C LEU A 179 -7.65 -7.63 13.28
N ALA A 180 -7.99 -6.66 12.43
CA ALA A 180 -8.11 -5.26 12.83
C ALA A 180 -9.29 -5.03 13.79
N GLU A 181 -10.42 -5.70 13.59
CA GLU A 181 -11.56 -5.69 14.52
C GLU A 181 -11.20 -6.26 15.90
N GLU A 182 -10.25 -7.19 15.95
CA GLU A 182 -9.66 -7.70 17.21
C GLU A 182 -8.62 -6.75 17.84
N GLY A 183 -8.36 -5.59 17.21
CA GLY A 183 -7.44 -4.56 17.70
C GLY A 183 -6.01 -4.66 17.15
N VAL A 184 -5.74 -5.55 16.21
CA VAL A 184 -4.42 -5.65 15.56
C VAL A 184 -4.25 -4.48 14.60
N THR A 185 -3.12 -3.79 14.68
CA THR A 185 -2.73 -2.76 13.71
C THR A 185 -2.09 -3.42 12.49
N ALA A 186 -2.43 -2.98 11.28
CA ALA A 186 -1.83 -3.51 10.06
C ALA A 186 -1.16 -2.41 9.23
N PHE A 187 0.13 -2.59 8.92
CA PHE A 187 0.89 -1.76 7.99
C PHE A 187 1.14 -2.57 6.71
N VAL A 188 0.42 -2.24 5.65
CA VAL A 188 0.38 -3.02 4.40
C VAL A 188 1.04 -2.21 3.29
N THR A 189 2.09 -2.74 2.66
CA THR A 189 2.60 -2.14 1.42
C THR A 189 1.90 -2.72 0.21
N THR A 190 1.63 -1.89 -0.76
CA THR A 190 1.05 -2.31 -2.03
C THR A 190 1.48 -1.39 -3.18
N HIS A 191 1.39 -1.87 -4.40
CA HIS A 191 1.46 -1.06 -5.61
C HIS A 191 0.10 -1.03 -6.34
N TYR A 192 -0.92 -1.71 -5.79
CA TYR A 192 -2.28 -1.71 -6.32
C TYR A 192 -3.10 -0.60 -5.68
N MET A 193 -3.68 0.29 -6.51
CA MET A 193 -4.49 1.42 -6.04
C MET A 193 -5.81 0.97 -5.42
N ASP A 194 -6.42 -0.07 -5.98
CA ASP A 194 -7.64 -0.70 -5.47
C ASP A 194 -7.46 -1.28 -4.06
N GLU A 195 -6.29 -1.84 -3.74
CA GLU A 195 -5.98 -2.29 -2.39
C GLU A 195 -5.84 -1.15 -1.38
N ALA A 196 -5.30 -0.03 -1.81
CA ALA A 196 -5.15 1.13 -0.95
C ALA A 196 -6.52 1.72 -0.54
N GLU A 197 -7.57 1.54 -1.35
CA GLU A 197 -8.94 1.92 -0.99
C GLU A 197 -9.50 1.12 0.20
N PHE A 198 -8.98 -0.07 0.46
CA PHE A 198 -9.30 -0.86 1.65
C PHE A 198 -8.64 -0.35 2.93
N CYS A 199 -7.76 0.63 2.88
CA CYS A 199 -7.05 1.14 4.04
C CYS A 199 -7.74 2.36 4.63
N GLY A 200 -7.74 2.46 5.97
CA GLY A 200 -8.25 3.64 6.67
C GLY A 200 -7.43 4.90 6.40
N ARG A 201 -6.11 4.74 6.22
CA ARG A 201 -5.18 5.78 5.78
C ARG A 201 -4.19 5.22 4.78
N VAL A 202 -3.73 6.07 3.87
CA VAL A 202 -2.80 5.70 2.80
C VAL A 202 -1.65 6.69 2.75
N GLY A 203 -0.42 6.17 2.87
CA GLY A 203 0.80 6.90 2.59
C GLY A 203 1.23 6.67 1.14
N ILE A 204 1.40 7.73 0.37
CA ILE A 204 1.81 7.67 -1.04
C ILE A 204 3.31 7.86 -1.15
N MET A 205 4.00 6.82 -1.60
CA MET A 205 5.47 6.79 -1.74
C MET A 205 5.91 6.91 -3.19
N ARG A 206 6.88 7.80 -3.44
CA ARG A 206 7.55 7.91 -4.74
C ARG A 206 9.01 8.31 -4.56
N ARG A 207 9.93 7.63 -5.26
CA ARG A 207 11.38 7.93 -5.27
C ARG A 207 11.98 8.12 -3.86
N GLY A 208 11.56 7.28 -2.92
CA GLY A 208 12.04 7.33 -1.54
C GLY A 208 11.33 8.33 -0.64
N ARG A 209 10.44 9.15 -1.15
CA ARG A 209 9.72 10.19 -0.40
C ARG A 209 8.27 9.82 -0.14
N LEU A 210 7.77 10.20 1.02
CA LEU A 210 6.35 10.18 1.36
C LEU A 210 5.73 11.49 0.88
N LEU A 211 4.92 11.41 -0.18
CA LEU A 211 4.30 12.58 -0.79
C LEU A 211 3.10 13.08 0.00
N ALA A 212 2.30 12.15 0.52
CA ALA A 212 1.09 12.44 1.31
C ALA A 212 0.74 11.24 2.18
N MET A 213 0.03 11.46 3.29
CA MET A 213 -0.52 10.41 4.14
C MET A 213 -1.81 10.85 4.81
N ASP A 214 -2.94 10.33 4.34
CA ASP A 214 -4.27 10.60 4.90
C ASP A 214 -5.27 9.51 4.50
N SER A 215 -6.55 9.64 4.88
CA SER A 215 -7.61 8.77 4.37
C SER A 215 -7.77 8.91 2.85
N PRO A 216 -8.17 7.85 2.12
CA PRO A 216 -8.42 7.93 0.68
C PRO A 216 -9.31 9.11 0.28
N THR A 217 -10.36 9.37 1.06
CA THR A 217 -11.27 10.49 0.83
C THR A 217 -10.59 11.85 0.99
N ALA A 218 -9.75 12.02 2.03
CA ALA A 218 -9.02 13.27 2.25
C ALA A 218 -7.96 13.49 1.16
N LEU A 219 -7.24 12.43 0.77
CA LEU A 219 -6.27 12.47 -0.31
C LEU A 219 -6.91 12.96 -1.63
N ARG A 220 -8.06 12.39 -2.01
CA ARG A 220 -8.80 12.82 -3.19
C ARG A 220 -9.18 14.29 -3.13
N ARG A 221 -9.70 14.74 -1.99
CA ARG A 221 -10.17 16.13 -1.82
C ARG A 221 -9.04 17.17 -1.88
N VAL A 222 -7.86 16.85 -1.31
CA VAL A 222 -6.76 17.81 -1.18
C VAL A 222 -5.83 17.79 -2.39
N ALA A 223 -5.48 16.60 -2.90
CA ALA A 223 -4.59 16.47 -4.05
C ALA A 223 -5.24 16.90 -5.37
N LEU A 224 -6.56 16.75 -5.47
CA LEU A 224 -7.32 17.05 -6.68
C LEU A 224 -8.12 18.33 -6.50
N SER A 225 -7.45 19.46 -6.60
CA SER A 225 -8.12 20.78 -6.69
C SER A 225 -8.70 21.00 -8.10
N GLY A 226 -9.66 20.17 -8.54
CA GLY A 226 -10.23 20.25 -9.87
C GLY A 226 -11.25 19.15 -10.15
N ASN A 227 -11.74 19.10 -11.39
CA ASN A 227 -12.67 18.08 -11.85
C ASN A 227 -11.92 16.95 -12.56
N VAL A 228 -12.39 15.72 -12.38
CA VAL A 228 -11.92 14.54 -13.12
C VAL A 228 -12.94 14.20 -14.20
N TRP A 229 -12.42 13.90 -15.39
CA TRP A 229 -13.24 13.61 -16.57
C TRP A 229 -12.77 12.32 -17.22
N GLU A 230 -13.72 11.51 -17.68
CA GLU A 230 -13.50 10.45 -18.66
C GLU A 230 -13.82 11.00 -20.04
N VAL A 231 -12.90 10.85 -20.98
CA VAL A 231 -13.00 11.34 -22.35
C VAL A 231 -12.90 10.19 -23.33
N PHE A 232 -13.99 9.90 -24.00
CA PHE A 232 -14.08 8.90 -25.04
C PHE A 232 -13.91 9.60 -26.39
N ALA A 233 -12.92 9.18 -27.15
CA ALA A 233 -12.59 9.77 -28.44
C ALA A 233 -11.83 8.76 -29.30
N GLU A 234 -11.95 8.87 -30.61
CA GLU A 234 -11.22 8.05 -31.58
C GLU A 234 -10.60 8.95 -32.66
N PRO A 235 -9.29 8.79 -32.94
CA PRO A 235 -8.30 7.95 -32.25
C PRO A 235 -7.82 8.55 -30.91
N LEU A 236 -7.44 7.68 -29.93
CA LEU A 236 -7.10 8.10 -28.56
C LEU A 236 -5.84 8.97 -28.46
N LEU A 237 -4.77 8.66 -29.22
CA LEU A 237 -3.49 9.40 -29.11
C LEU A 237 -3.60 10.85 -29.55
N PRO A 238 -4.20 11.18 -30.73
CA PRO A 238 -4.44 12.56 -31.10
C PRO A 238 -5.36 13.30 -30.11
N ALA A 239 -6.34 12.61 -29.52
CA ALA A 239 -7.21 13.20 -28.51
C ALA A 239 -6.46 13.48 -27.20
N LEU A 240 -5.48 12.63 -26.80
CA LEU A 240 -4.60 12.86 -25.67
C LEU A 240 -3.74 14.10 -25.88
N GLU A 241 -3.08 14.23 -27.04
CA GLU A 241 -2.29 15.40 -27.41
C GLU A 241 -3.14 16.68 -27.40
N ALA A 242 -4.38 16.61 -27.90
CA ALA A 242 -5.32 17.71 -27.87
C ALA A 242 -5.68 18.12 -26.42
N LEU A 243 -5.96 17.14 -25.54
CA LEU A 243 -6.22 17.40 -24.13
C LEU A 243 -5.03 18.07 -23.42
N GLU A 244 -3.83 17.57 -23.64
CA GLU A 244 -2.60 18.11 -23.05
C GLU A 244 -2.30 19.54 -23.52
N SER A 245 -2.82 19.95 -24.69
CA SER A 245 -2.68 21.30 -25.22
C SER A 245 -3.67 22.31 -24.62
N LEU A 246 -4.74 21.85 -23.94
CA LEU A 246 -5.72 22.73 -23.33
C LEU A 246 -5.19 23.35 -22.02
N PRO A 247 -5.19 24.68 -21.86
CA PRO A 247 -4.58 25.36 -20.70
C PRO A 247 -5.20 24.98 -19.35
N GLU A 248 -6.46 24.59 -19.33
CA GLU A 248 -7.21 24.20 -18.14
C GLU A 248 -7.01 22.75 -17.75
N VAL A 249 -6.48 21.93 -18.66
CA VAL A 249 -6.13 20.53 -18.38
C VAL A 249 -4.77 20.51 -17.69
N ARG A 250 -4.75 20.10 -16.44
CA ARG A 250 -3.52 19.94 -15.67
C ARG A 250 -2.79 18.67 -16.01
N GLN A 251 -3.57 17.62 -16.33
CA GLN A 251 -3.05 16.31 -16.64
C GLN A 251 -4.06 15.52 -17.48
N ALA A 252 -3.56 14.78 -18.45
CA ALA A 252 -4.31 13.79 -19.19
C ALA A 252 -3.53 12.47 -19.26
N SER A 253 -4.23 11.34 -19.31
CA SER A 253 -3.65 10.00 -19.37
C SER A 253 -4.56 9.02 -20.08
N LEU A 254 -3.98 7.93 -20.59
CA LEU A 254 -4.72 6.79 -21.12
C LEU A 254 -5.25 5.93 -19.98
N ALA A 255 -6.53 5.56 -20.06
CA ALA A 255 -7.20 4.69 -19.08
C ALA A 255 -7.99 3.59 -19.83
N GLY A 256 -7.27 2.58 -20.33
CA GLY A 256 -7.86 1.50 -21.10
C GLY A 256 -8.33 1.96 -22.48
N ASP A 257 -9.64 2.00 -22.70
CA ASP A 257 -10.30 2.37 -23.96
C ASP A 257 -10.74 3.85 -24.03
N HIS A 258 -10.39 4.65 -23.03
CA HIS A 258 -10.70 6.08 -22.93
C HIS A 258 -9.52 6.88 -22.37
N LEU A 259 -9.68 8.21 -22.30
CA LEU A 259 -8.73 9.11 -21.66
C LEU A 259 -9.30 9.57 -20.33
N ARG A 260 -8.40 9.83 -19.39
CA ARG A 260 -8.73 10.44 -18.12
C ARG A 260 -8.04 11.79 -18.01
N ALA A 261 -8.80 12.84 -17.68
CA ALA A 261 -8.29 14.19 -17.61
C ALA A 261 -8.61 14.84 -16.25
N ILE A 262 -7.63 15.55 -15.69
CA ILE A 262 -7.77 16.37 -14.49
C ILE A 262 -7.69 17.83 -14.91
N THR A 263 -8.71 18.62 -14.58
CA THR A 263 -8.81 20.04 -14.97
C THR A 263 -8.79 20.94 -13.76
N ARG A 264 -8.65 22.26 -14.00
CA ARG A 264 -8.86 23.29 -12.98
C ARG A 264 -10.32 23.27 -12.49
N PRO A 265 -10.58 23.73 -11.23
CA PRO A 265 -11.94 23.88 -10.73
C PRO A 265 -12.78 24.78 -11.65
N GLY A 266 -14.04 24.40 -11.85
CA GLY A 266 -14.98 25.21 -12.62
C GLY A 266 -14.87 25.08 -14.14
N TYR A 267 -13.92 24.30 -14.67
CA TYR A 267 -13.87 24.01 -16.10
C TYR A 267 -15.05 23.12 -16.49
N LEU A 268 -15.79 23.55 -17.52
CA LEU A 268 -17.04 22.91 -17.91
C LEU A 268 -16.82 21.81 -18.95
N ARG A 269 -17.67 20.80 -18.89
CA ARG A 269 -17.73 19.72 -19.90
C ARG A 269 -17.80 20.28 -21.33
N SER A 270 -18.70 21.26 -21.55
CA SER A 270 -18.93 21.85 -22.87
C SER A 270 -17.70 22.60 -23.42
N GLU A 271 -16.89 23.18 -22.55
CA GLU A 271 -15.65 23.86 -22.93
C GLU A 271 -14.59 22.84 -23.37
N MET A 272 -14.49 21.71 -22.67
CA MET A 272 -13.58 20.62 -23.05
C MET A 272 -13.99 19.99 -24.38
N GLU A 273 -15.30 19.68 -24.56
CA GLU A 273 -15.83 19.15 -25.81
C GLU A 273 -15.55 20.13 -26.98
N ALA A 274 -15.77 21.44 -26.78
CA ALA A 274 -15.49 22.46 -27.79
C ALA A 274 -13.97 22.56 -28.12
N GLY A 275 -13.10 22.50 -27.10
CA GLY A 275 -11.66 22.49 -27.29
C GLY A 275 -11.17 21.28 -28.08
N LEU A 276 -11.67 20.09 -27.78
CA LEU A 276 -11.35 18.87 -28.50
C LEU A 276 -11.84 18.90 -29.97
N LEU A 277 -13.05 19.40 -30.21
CA LEU A 277 -13.59 19.58 -31.56
C LEU A 277 -12.74 20.59 -32.36
N ALA A 278 -12.32 21.70 -31.74
CA ALA A 278 -11.45 22.68 -32.40
C ALA A 278 -10.06 22.11 -32.74
N ALA A 279 -9.57 21.16 -31.95
CA ALA A 279 -8.33 20.42 -32.23
C ALA A 279 -8.51 19.27 -33.26
N GLY A 280 -9.71 19.10 -33.84
CA GLY A 280 -9.99 18.09 -34.86
C GLY A 280 -10.37 16.70 -34.35
N VAL A 281 -10.61 16.56 -33.06
CA VAL A 281 -11.12 15.30 -32.48
C VAL A 281 -12.58 15.14 -32.85
N LEU A 282 -12.93 14.00 -33.46
CA LEU A 282 -14.29 13.74 -33.91
C LEU A 282 -15.17 13.19 -32.79
N GLN A 283 -16.32 13.81 -32.58
CA GLN A 283 -17.36 13.33 -31.65
C GLN A 283 -16.84 12.99 -30.22
N PRO A 284 -16.06 13.88 -29.56
CA PRO A 284 -15.59 13.62 -28.21
C PRO A 284 -16.78 13.54 -27.25
N ARG A 285 -16.78 12.51 -26.41
CA ARG A 285 -17.77 12.37 -25.34
C ARG A 285 -17.08 12.52 -24.01
N VAL A 286 -17.41 13.56 -23.25
CA VAL A 286 -16.83 13.87 -21.95
C VAL A 286 -17.84 13.54 -20.85
N ILE A 287 -17.42 12.82 -19.82
CA ILE A 287 -18.24 12.43 -18.68
C ILE A 287 -17.50 12.82 -17.40
N ALA A 288 -18.21 13.44 -16.44
CA ALA A 288 -17.65 13.70 -15.13
C ALA A 288 -17.41 12.36 -14.42
N ALA A 289 -16.23 12.19 -13.85
CA ALA A 289 -15.84 10.97 -13.15
C ALA A 289 -15.51 11.27 -11.69
N GLU A 290 -15.70 10.26 -10.84
CA GLU A 290 -15.17 10.31 -9.49
C GLU A 290 -13.65 10.14 -9.50
N ALA A 291 -12.99 10.92 -8.64
CA ALA A 291 -11.57 10.83 -8.47
C ALA A 291 -11.16 9.53 -7.77
N GLY A 292 -10.22 8.79 -8.34
CA GLY A 292 -9.58 7.64 -7.72
C GLY A 292 -8.23 7.98 -7.07
N LEU A 293 -7.65 7.02 -6.33
CA LEU A 293 -6.27 7.17 -5.82
C LEU A 293 -5.22 7.23 -6.94
N GLU A 294 -5.54 6.69 -8.12
CA GLU A 294 -4.67 6.82 -9.30
C GLU A 294 -4.53 8.27 -9.73
N ASP A 295 -5.64 9.02 -9.78
CA ASP A 295 -5.61 10.46 -10.10
C ASP A 295 -4.82 11.24 -9.05
N VAL A 296 -5.00 10.90 -7.77
CA VAL A 296 -4.22 11.48 -6.66
C VAL A 296 -2.74 11.22 -6.85
N PHE A 297 -2.36 9.97 -7.12
CA PHE A 297 -0.97 9.60 -7.34
C PHE A 297 -0.37 10.36 -8.52
N LEU A 298 -1.08 10.42 -9.62
CA LEU A 298 -0.64 11.15 -10.81
C LEU A 298 -0.51 12.65 -10.55
N ALA A 299 -1.47 13.27 -9.86
CA ALA A 299 -1.43 14.68 -9.52
C ALA A 299 -0.24 15.03 -8.60
N LEU A 300 0.01 14.20 -7.57
CA LEU A 300 1.17 14.36 -6.69
C LEU A 300 2.50 14.06 -7.39
N ALA A 301 2.46 13.19 -8.40
CA ALA A 301 3.63 12.78 -9.16
C ALA A 301 4.02 13.77 -10.27
N GLY A 302 3.07 14.53 -10.82
CA GLY A 302 3.27 15.52 -11.89
C GLY A 302 3.63 16.91 -11.41
N GLY A 303 3.47 17.23 -10.13
CA GLY A 303 3.92 18.50 -9.54
C GLY A 303 5.45 18.58 -9.50
N ASP A 304 6.02 19.70 -9.93
CA ASP A 304 7.45 19.99 -9.80
C ASP A 304 7.93 19.80 -8.36
N GLU A 305 9.15 19.32 -8.19
CA GLU A 305 9.76 18.90 -6.91
C GLU A 305 9.80 20.00 -5.81
N THR A 306 9.31 21.20 -6.07
CA THR A 306 9.44 22.39 -5.22
C THR A 306 8.18 22.80 -4.46
N GLU A 307 6.98 22.30 -4.75
CA GLU A 307 5.74 22.86 -4.17
C GLU A 307 4.83 21.91 -3.38
N ALA A 308 5.06 20.62 -3.33
CA ALA A 308 4.16 19.69 -2.62
C ALA A 308 4.69 19.32 -1.23
N ALA A 309 4.72 20.28 -0.32
CA ALA A 309 4.70 19.96 1.11
C ALA A 309 3.23 19.77 1.52
N TRP A 310 2.83 18.52 1.78
CA TRP A 310 1.54 18.19 2.39
C TRP A 310 1.46 18.90 3.76
N PRO A 311 0.38 19.65 4.09
CA PRO A 311 0.24 20.25 5.40
C PRO A 311 0.23 19.13 6.47
N ALA A 312 1.18 19.20 7.41
CA ALA A 312 1.19 18.33 8.57
C ALA A 312 -0.07 18.58 9.41
N GLY A 313 -0.98 17.60 9.48
CA GLY A 313 -2.17 17.60 10.31
C GLY A 313 -1.90 17.04 11.71
#